data_6d8afd92463a5a06098ef7f6c1880c05
#
_entry.id   6d8afd92463a5a06098ef7f6c1880c05
#
_cell.length_a   1.000
_cell.length_b   1.000
_cell.length_c   1.000
_cell.angle_alpha   90.00
_cell.angle_beta   90.00
_cell.angle_gamma   90.00
#
_symmetry.space_group_name_H-M   'P 1'
#
loop_
_entity.id
_entity.type
_entity.pdbx_description
1 polymer ?
#
loop_
_entity_poly.entity_id
_entity_poly.type
_entity_poly.pdbx_seq_one_letter_code
_entity_poly.pdbx_strand_id
1 'polypeptide(L)'
;MTLLAGWSLLLARLSGQEDVVIGTPVANRPHRELEGIIGCFVNTLALRVETGRCCTVSELLEQVCSRTLAAYAHQELPFEQVVEALQPGRSLSHSPLFQVMLALNNTPAEAPEWPGLTLSVAEQPKPASPFDLTLSLTESDRGLAGSLQYASDLFEEATVVRMVGCLRTLLTAMVADPQASLSQLPMLSDAERRQLLADFNATQAAFPQETLLHQLFEGQVGQTPDATAVVFDGQSLSYAELNARANRVAHSLISLGVQPDERVAVCAERSLEMVVGILAILKAGGAYVPLDPAYPSARLAYMLADAQPVALLTQRALQANLGSGLPTLLLDADMGSTDSDNPVVPGLSARHLAYVIYTSGSTGQPKG
;
A
#
# COMPACT_ATOMS: atom_id res chain seq x y z
N MET A 1 11.43 31.42 5.89
CA MET A 1 11.13 30.46 6.99
C MET A 1 9.88 29.64 6.69
N THR A 2 8.75 30.22 6.28
CA THR A 2 7.53 29.44 5.91
C THR A 2 7.79 28.40 4.82
N LEU A 3 8.53 28.75 3.77
CA LEU A 3 8.92 27.82 2.71
C LEU A 3 9.80 26.68 3.23
N LEU A 4 10.72 26.96 4.14
CA LEU A 4 11.55 25.94 4.79
C LEU A 4 10.69 24.99 5.63
N ALA A 5 9.75 25.53 6.40
CA ALA A 5 8.83 24.72 7.20
C ALA A 5 7.98 23.80 6.33
N GLY A 6 7.38 24.32 5.25
CA GLY A 6 6.59 23.52 4.31
C GLY A 6 7.41 22.46 3.59
N TRP A 7 8.62 22.82 3.14
CA TRP A 7 9.54 21.88 2.49
C TRP A 7 10.00 20.78 3.44
N SER A 8 10.38 21.14 4.68
CA SER A 8 10.75 20.17 5.71
C SER A 8 9.61 19.21 6.04
N LEU A 9 8.39 19.74 6.19
CA LEU A 9 7.22 18.91 6.49
C LEU A 9 6.87 17.95 5.34
N LEU A 10 6.97 18.41 4.08
CA LEU A 10 6.79 17.55 2.92
C LEU A 10 7.80 16.41 2.92
N LEU A 11 9.09 16.72 3.07
CA LEU A 11 10.17 15.72 3.07
C LEU A 11 10.00 14.73 4.22
N ALA A 12 9.68 15.21 5.42
CA ALA A 12 9.44 14.38 6.58
C ALA A 12 8.32 13.35 6.32
N ARG A 13 7.20 13.79 5.75
CA ARG A 13 6.07 12.91 5.42
C ARG A 13 6.36 11.91 4.30
N LEU A 14 7.10 12.33 3.26
CA LEU A 14 7.44 11.45 2.13
C LEU A 14 8.50 10.42 2.51
N SER A 15 9.44 10.79 3.39
CA SER A 15 10.50 9.87 3.85
C SER A 15 10.12 9.03 5.07
N GLY A 16 9.05 9.39 5.79
CA GLY A 16 8.69 8.79 7.08
C GLY A 16 9.65 9.18 8.22
N GLN A 17 10.45 10.24 8.04
CA GLN A 17 11.39 10.74 9.03
C GLN A 17 10.82 11.99 9.71
N GLU A 18 10.98 12.09 11.02
CA GLU A 18 10.52 13.25 11.79
C GLU A 18 11.62 14.31 11.99
N ASP A 19 12.83 14.03 11.55
CA ASP A 19 14.02 14.86 11.68
C ASP A 19 14.69 14.98 10.32
N VAL A 20 14.68 16.16 9.74
CA VAL A 20 15.23 16.44 8.41
C VAL A 20 16.28 17.53 8.47
N VAL A 21 17.33 17.39 7.67
CA VAL A 21 18.37 18.39 7.52
C VAL A 21 18.35 18.92 6.09
N ILE A 22 18.25 20.23 5.93
CA ILE A 22 18.18 20.90 4.64
C ILE A 22 19.34 21.90 4.53
N GLY A 23 20.10 21.80 3.44
CA GLY A 23 21.10 22.79 3.09
C GLY A 23 20.48 24.09 2.56
N THR A 24 21.03 25.23 2.93
CA THR A 24 20.65 26.51 2.34
C THR A 24 21.90 27.37 2.07
N PRO A 25 22.03 27.97 0.88
CA PRO A 25 23.13 28.89 0.61
C PRO A 25 22.85 30.22 1.28
N VAL A 26 23.89 30.86 1.79
CA VAL A 26 23.88 32.23 2.31
C VAL A 26 24.92 33.08 1.60
N ALA A 27 24.62 34.36 1.32
CA ALA A 27 25.54 35.26 0.65
C ALA A 27 26.78 35.55 1.48
N ASN A 28 26.72 35.37 2.80
CA ASN A 28 27.80 35.59 3.77
C ASN A 28 28.44 36.98 3.65
N ARG A 29 27.59 38.04 3.49
CA ARG A 29 27.97 39.43 3.41
C ARG A 29 27.30 40.22 4.54
N PRO A 30 27.73 40.05 5.80
CA PRO A 30 27.06 40.63 6.95
C PRO A 30 27.25 42.16 7.04
N HIS A 31 28.25 42.72 6.34
CA HIS A 31 28.56 44.15 6.34
C HIS A 31 28.28 44.75 4.97
N ARG A 32 27.69 45.95 4.95
CA ARG A 32 27.32 46.67 3.73
C ARG A 32 28.54 46.95 2.82
N GLU A 33 29.70 47.13 3.42
CA GLU A 33 30.97 47.36 2.71
C GLU A 33 31.40 46.13 1.86
N LEU A 34 30.90 44.95 2.19
CA LEU A 34 31.19 43.71 1.46
C LEU A 34 30.29 43.52 0.22
N GLU A 35 29.17 44.25 0.12
CA GLU A 35 28.22 44.08 -0.97
C GLU A 35 28.83 44.36 -2.34
N GLY A 36 29.67 45.41 -2.44
CA GLY A 36 30.33 45.79 -3.69
C GLY A 36 31.63 45.03 -4.03
N ILE A 37 32.10 44.15 -3.15
CA ILE A 37 33.35 43.40 -3.37
C ILE A 37 33.13 42.22 -4.30
N ILE A 38 33.93 42.12 -5.35
CA ILE A 38 33.95 40.98 -6.26
C ILE A 38 34.67 39.84 -5.59
N GLY A 39 33.99 38.69 -5.47
CA GLY A 39 34.54 37.44 -4.88
C GLY A 39 33.46 36.45 -4.52
N CYS A 40 33.85 35.23 -4.24
CA CYS A 40 32.95 34.16 -3.76
C CYS A 40 32.92 34.20 -2.23
N PHE A 41 31.81 34.69 -1.66
CA PHE A 41 31.57 34.74 -0.22
C PHE A 41 30.51 33.70 0.22
N VAL A 42 29.85 33.02 -0.74
CA VAL A 42 28.77 32.10 -0.46
C VAL A 42 29.24 31.00 0.50
N ASN A 43 28.46 30.79 1.56
CA ASN A 43 28.60 29.66 2.47
C ASN A 43 27.31 28.86 2.47
N THR A 44 27.33 27.64 3.02
CA THR A 44 26.18 26.77 3.14
C THR A 44 25.88 26.52 4.61
N LEU A 45 24.62 26.66 4.98
CA LEU A 45 24.11 26.28 6.31
C LEU A 45 23.34 24.97 6.24
N ALA A 46 23.53 24.12 7.24
CA ALA A 46 22.75 22.91 7.46
C ALA A 46 21.65 23.23 8.50
N LEU A 47 20.40 23.29 8.06
CA LEU A 47 19.25 23.61 8.90
C LEU A 47 18.51 22.31 9.29
N ARG A 48 18.55 21.97 10.58
CA ARG A 48 17.87 20.80 11.13
C ARG A 48 16.48 21.18 11.62
N VAL A 49 15.46 20.49 11.13
CA VAL A 49 14.04 20.69 11.49
C VAL A 49 13.48 19.38 12.03
N GLU A 50 12.97 19.42 13.26
CA GLU A 50 12.40 18.26 13.98
C GLU A 50 10.87 18.38 13.95
N THR A 51 10.22 17.81 12.93
CA THR A 51 8.77 17.90 12.75
C THR A 51 7.99 17.10 13.79
N GLY A 52 8.55 16.01 14.31
CA GLY A 52 7.92 15.15 15.32
C GLY A 52 7.74 15.81 16.70
N ARG A 53 8.37 16.96 16.94
CA ARG A 53 8.21 17.73 18.19
C ARG A 53 7.13 18.80 18.13
N CYS A 54 6.57 19.04 16.94
CA CYS A 54 5.56 20.08 16.72
C CYS A 54 4.21 19.43 16.44
N CYS A 55 3.16 19.93 17.08
CA CYS A 55 1.80 19.48 16.86
C CYS A 55 1.06 20.35 15.84
N THR A 56 1.37 21.63 15.79
CA THR A 56 0.71 22.65 14.93
C THR A 56 1.67 23.33 13.96
N VAL A 57 1.09 23.97 12.95
CA VAL A 57 1.84 24.79 11.99
C VAL A 57 2.58 25.94 12.69
N SER A 58 1.94 26.62 13.64
CA SER A 58 2.55 27.72 14.42
C SER A 58 3.80 27.24 15.16
N GLU A 59 3.72 26.11 15.88
CA GLU A 59 4.88 25.55 16.59
C GLU A 59 6.03 25.20 15.64
N LEU A 60 5.72 24.64 14.47
CA LEU A 60 6.74 24.35 13.45
C LEU A 60 7.39 25.65 12.92
N LEU A 61 6.60 26.69 12.66
CA LEU A 61 7.12 27.98 12.21
C LEU A 61 8.00 28.66 13.26
N GLU A 62 7.62 28.59 14.54
CA GLU A 62 8.42 29.11 15.65
C GLU A 62 9.75 28.36 15.79
N GLN A 63 9.73 27.03 15.70
CA GLN A 63 10.94 26.22 15.73
C GLN A 63 11.86 26.56 14.55
N VAL A 64 11.32 26.59 13.34
CA VAL A 64 12.09 26.90 12.11
C VAL A 64 12.66 28.32 12.20
N CYS A 65 11.90 29.30 12.69
CA CYS A 65 12.36 30.65 12.90
C CYS A 65 13.56 30.70 13.87
N SER A 66 13.41 30.12 15.05
CA SER A 66 14.45 30.08 16.07
C SER A 66 15.72 29.36 15.56
N ARG A 67 15.60 28.21 14.91
CA ARG A 67 16.74 27.46 14.37
C ARG A 67 17.44 28.18 13.25
N THR A 68 16.71 28.84 12.34
CA THR A 68 17.27 29.59 11.23
C THR A 68 18.02 30.81 11.72
N LEU A 69 17.47 31.59 12.68
CA LEU A 69 18.15 32.73 13.28
C LEU A 69 19.42 32.31 14.02
N ALA A 70 19.39 31.21 14.76
CA ALA A 70 20.58 30.68 15.41
C ALA A 70 21.66 30.28 14.39
N ALA A 71 21.27 29.66 13.27
CA ALA A 71 22.23 29.30 12.21
C ALA A 71 22.82 30.56 11.53
N TYR A 72 22.04 31.63 11.30
CA TYR A 72 22.52 32.88 10.74
C TYR A 72 23.51 33.60 11.67
N ALA A 73 23.34 33.45 12.99
CA ALA A 73 24.31 34.02 13.94
C ALA A 73 25.71 33.38 13.81
N HIS A 74 25.82 32.24 13.15
CA HIS A 74 27.07 31.50 12.93
C HIS A 74 27.39 31.29 11.45
N GLN A 75 26.81 32.08 10.55
CA GLN A 75 26.95 31.91 9.10
C GLN A 75 28.38 32.09 8.56
N GLU A 76 29.25 32.70 9.33
CA GLU A 76 30.66 32.90 8.97
C GLU A 76 31.49 31.61 9.10
N LEU A 77 31.00 30.62 9.85
CA LEU A 77 31.68 29.33 9.99
C LEU A 77 31.58 28.54 8.68
N PRO A 78 32.71 28.21 8.02
CA PRO A 78 32.67 27.39 6.78
C PRO A 78 32.03 26.06 6.99
N PHE A 79 31.20 25.61 6.02
CA PHE A 79 30.50 24.34 6.06
C PHE A 79 31.45 23.14 6.25
N GLU A 80 32.61 23.17 5.64
CA GLU A 80 33.64 22.15 5.75
C GLU A 80 34.11 21.96 7.18
N GLN A 81 34.22 23.05 7.97
CA GLN A 81 34.58 22.94 9.39
C GLN A 81 33.47 22.29 10.23
N VAL A 82 32.20 22.53 9.87
CA VAL A 82 31.07 21.86 10.52
C VAL A 82 31.12 20.36 10.24
N VAL A 83 31.40 19.97 8.99
CA VAL A 83 31.56 18.56 8.58
C VAL A 83 32.74 17.92 9.32
N GLU A 84 33.87 18.63 9.43
CA GLU A 84 35.03 18.13 10.13
C GLU A 84 34.78 17.94 11.65
N ALA A 85 34.04 18.87 12.26
CA ALA A 85 33.71 18.78 13.71
C ALA A 85 32.74 17.64 14.02
N LEU A 86 31.75 17.39 13.15
CA LEU A 86 30.72 16.36 13.34
C LEU A 86 31.18 14.99 12.88
N GLN A 87 32.22 14.88 12.05
CA GLN A 87 32.76 13.62 11.50
C GLN A 87 31.68 12.62 11.03
N PRO A 88 30.72 13.05 10.16
CA PRO A 88 29.71 12.13 9.66
C PRO A 88 30.38 10.99 8.87
N GLY A 89 29.73 9.84 8.81
CA GLY A 89 30.19 8.71 8.00
C GLY A 89 30.42 9.17 6.55
N ARG A 90 31.63 9.01 6.05
CA ARG A 90 31.97 9.41 4.67
C ARG A 90 31.33 8.44 3.68
N SER A 91 30.60 8.97 2.72
CA SER A 91 30.01 8.25 1.60
C SER A 91 30.43 8.90 0.29
N LEU A 92 30.64 8.08 -0.74
CA LEU A 92 30.85 8.58 -2.12
C LEU A 92 29.53 8.75 -2.86
N SER A 93 28.43 8.24 -2.30
CA SER A 93 27.11 8.22 -2.95
C SER A 93 26.23 9.41 -2.56
N HIS A 94 26.55 10.13 -1.49
CA HIS A 94 25.74 11.29 -1.03
C HIS A 94 26.58 12.33 -0.28
N SER A 95 26.12 13.57 -0.29
CA SER A 95 26.69 14.69 0.47
C SER A 95 26.62 14.42 1.99
N PRO A 96 27.62 14.89 2.77
CA PRO A 96 27.57 14.81 4.21
C PRO A 96 26.48 15.75 4.75
N LEU A 97 25.85 15.35 5.84
CA LEU A 97 24.83 16.05 6.62
C LEU A 97 23.47 16.22 5.94
N PHE A 98 23.40 16.55 4.66
CA PHE A 98 22.12 16.72 3.93
C PHE A 98 22.25 16.35 2.45
N GLN A 99 21.16 15.90 1.85
CA GLN A 99 21.03 15.55 0.43
C GLN A 99 20.07 16.50 -0.30
N VAL A 100 19.39 17.37 0.44
CA VAL A 100 18.37 18.26 -0.09
C VAL A 100 18.74 19.71 0.21
N MET A 101 18.57 20.59 -0.81
CA MET A 101 18.85 22.01 -0.69
C MET A 101 17.60 22.86 -0.93
N LEU A 102 17.47 23.96 -0.22
CA LEU A 102 16.53 25.03 -0.44
C LEU A 102 17.27 26.35 -0.66
N ALA A 103 17.10 26.95 -1.82
CA ALA A 103 17.63 28.29 -2.15
C ALA A 103 16.48 29.27 -2.37
N LEU A 104 16.47 30.37 -1.64
CA LEU A 104 15.56 31.49 -1.88
C LEU A 104 16.38 32.65 -2.42
N ASN A 105 16.15 33.01 -3.66
CA ASN A 105 16.78 34.17 -4.28
C ASN A 105 15.85 35.37 -4.12
N ASN A 106 16.23 36.29 -3.25
CA ASN A 106 15.55 37.55 -2.99
C ASN A 106 16.39 38.77 -3.42
N THR A 107 17.44 38.58 -4.22
CA THR A 107 18.24 39.65 -4.77
C THR A 107 17.40 40.40 -5.81
N PRO A 108 17.24 41.73 -5.71
CA PRO A 108 16.56 42.50 -6.73
C PRO A 108 17.24 42.28 -8.09
N ALA A 109 16.50 41.80 -9.06
CA ALA A 109 16.99 41.69 -10.43
C ALA A 109 16.88 43.11 -11.06
N GLU A 110 17.90 43.91 -10.91
CA GLU A 110 18.06 45.07 -11.76
C GLU A 110 18.39 44.54 -13.16
N ALA A 111 17.40 44.59 -14.06
CA ALA A 111 17.65 44.33 -15.47
C ALA A 111 18.50 45.52 -16.00
N PRO A 112 19.75 45.31 -16.42
CA PRO A 112 20.53 46.42 -16.98
C PRO A 112 19.82 46.90 -18.25
N GLU A 113 19.36 48.15 -18.25
CA GLU A 113 18.83 48.83 -19.43
C GLU A 113 19.99 49.26 -20.33
N TRP A 114 20.10 48.62 -21.47
CA TRP A 114 21.10 48.94 -22.47
C TRP A 114 20.41 49.62 -23.66
N PRO A 115 20.78 50.88 -24.01
CA PRO A 115 20.15 51.57 -25.11
C PRO A 115 20.22 50.77 -26.41
N GLY A 116 19.05 50.45 -26.99
CA GLY A 116 18.95 49.73 -28.26
C GLY A 116 19.08 48.21 -28.20
N LEU A 117 19.16 47.61 -27.00
CA LEU A 117 19.23 46.17 -26.82
C LEU A 117 18.05 45.68 -25.96
N THR A 118 17.42 44.62 -26.42
CA THR A 118 16.45 43.85 -25.61
C THR A 118 17.12 42.58 -25.08
N LEU A 119 17.27 42.49 -23.76
CA LEU A 119 17.84 41.33 -23.10
C LEU A 119 16.72 40.32 -22.82
N SER A 120 16.91 39.07 -23.22
CA SER A 120 16.06 37.92 -22.83
C SER A 120 16.90 36.83 -22.19
N VAL A 121 16.35 36.23 -21.16
CA VAL A 121 16.98 35.06 -20.52
C VAL A 121 16.65 33.85 -21.35
N ALA A 122 17.66 33.20 -21.94
CA ALA A 122 17.48 31.89 -22.56
C ALA A 122 17.56 30.78 -21.50
N GLU A 123 16.56 29.97 -21.44
CA GLU A 123 16.60 28.75 -20.61
C GLU A 123 17.64 27.80 -21.18
N GLN A 124 18.69 27.55 -20.41
CA GLN A 124 19.68 26.52 -20.73
C GLN A 124 19.43 25.27 -19.88
N PRO A 125 19.70 24.07 -20.42
CA PRO A 125 19.72 22.85 -19.62
C PRO A 125 20.66 23.07 -18.43
N LYS A 126 20.14 22.93 -17.21
CA LYS A 126 20.97 23.08 -16.01
C LYS A 126 21.92 21.88 -15.92
N PRO A 127 23.17 22.09 -15.51
CA PRO A 127 24.09 20.97 -15.26
C PRO A 127 23.57 20.05 -14.17
N ALA A 128 24.16 18.87 -14.04
CA ALA A 128 23.81 17.88 -13.02
C ALA A 128 23.70 18.51 -11.63
N SER A 129 22.66 18.19 -10.89
CA SER A 129 22.46 18.65 -9.52
C SER A 129 23.50 18.01 -8.60
N PRO A 130 24.21 18.77 -7.78
CA PRO A 130 25.13 18.21 -6.78
C PRO A 130 24.41 17.55 -5.59
N PHE A 131 23.10 17.71 -5.50
CA PHE A 131 22.23 17.19 -4.44
C PHE A 131 21.10 16.36 -5.06
N ASP A 132 20.51 15.48 -4.27
CA ASP A 132 19.38 14.66 -4.72
C ASP A 132 18.19 15.53 -5.14
N LEU A 133 17.91 16.59 -4.36
CA LEU A 133 16.87 17.57 -4.65
C LEU A 133 17.36 19.00 -4.33
N THR A 134 17.12 19.95 -5.23
CA THR A 134 17.37 21.38 -4.99
C THR A 134 16.13 22.19 -5.36
N LEU A 135 15.43 22.72 -4.35
CA LEU A 135 14.33 23.66 -4.53
C LEU A 135 14.88 25.07 -4.59
N SER A 136 14.79 25.72 -5.75
CA SER A 136 15.18 27.12 -5.96
C SER A 136 13.94 27.97 -6.17
N LEU A 137 13.75 28.97 -5.33
CA LEU A 137 12.60 29.88 -5.37
C LEU A 137 13.07 31.31 -5.55
N THR A 138 12.31 32.11 -6.27
CA THR A 138 12.54 33.53 -6.49
C THR A 138 11.25 34.29 -6.22
N GLU A 139 11.34 35.36 -5.46
CA GLU A 139 10.23 36.28 -5.22
C GLU A 139 10.17 37.32 -6.33
N SER A 140 8.97 37.61 -6.82
CA SER A 140 8.70 38.61 -7.84
C SER A 140 7.38 39.32 -7.55
N ASP A 141 7.10 40.40 -8.24
CA ASP A 141 5.84 41.15 -8.16
C ASP A 141 4.61 40.28 -8.50
N ARG A 142 4.79 39.15 -9.19
CA ARG A 142 3.75 38.18 -9.55
C ARG A 142 3.60 37.02 -8.55
N GLY A 143 4.40 37.01 -7.50
CA GLY A 143 4.44 35.95 -6.48
C GLY A 143 5.75 35.15 -6.52
N LEU A 144 5.68 33.94 -5.99
CA LEU A 144 6.81 33.01 -5.95
C LEU A 144 6.88 32.18 -7.23
N ALA A 145 8.03 32.18 -7.86
CA ALA A 145 8.37 31.29 -8.97
C ALA A 145 9.60 30.47 -8.61
N GLY A 146 9.77 29.30 -9.24
CA GLY A 146 10.95 28.51 -8.96
C GLY A 146 11.05 27.22 -9.75
N SER A 147 12.07 26.45 -9.43
CA SER A 147 12.35 25.16 -10.03
C SER A 147 12.78 24.15 -8.98
N LEU A 148 12.43 22.89 -9.18
CA LEU A 148 12.93 21.77 -8.42
C LEU A 148 13.87 20.97 -9.32
N GLN A 149 15.17 21.05 -9.05
CA GLN A 149 16.19 20.21 -9.68
C GLN A 149 16.29 18.89 -8.92
N TYR A 150 16.51 17.80 -9.63
CA TYR A 150 16.57 16.46 -9.05
C TYR A 150 17.60 15.58 -9.75
N ALA A 151 18.11 14.60 -9.03
CA ALA A 151 18.94 13.54 -9.58
C ALA A 151 18.07 12.56 -10.38
N SER A 152 18.23 12.54 -11.70
CA SER A 152 17.42 11.69 -12.59
C SER A 152 17.65 10.19 -12.38
N ASP A 153 18.75 9.81 -11.72
CA ASP A 153 19.03 8.42 -11.34
C ASP A 153 18.22 7.97 -10.11
N LEU A 154 17.66 8.92 -9.36
CA LEU A 154 16.88 8.66 -8.14
C LEU A 154 15.38 8.94 -8.31
N PHE A 155 15.02 9.90 -9.15
CA PHE A 155 13.65 10.38 -9.28
C PHE A 155 13.20 10.44 -10.73
N GLU A 156 11.99 9.96 -10.99
CA GLU A 156 11.29 10.20 -12.24
C GLU A 156 10.63 11.60 -12.25
N GLU A 157 10.57 12.24 -13.41
CA GLU A 157 9.96 13.55 -13.59
C GLU A 157 8.53 13.62 -13.04
N ALA A 158 7.70 12.60 -13.32
CA ALA A 158 6.33 12.52 -12.82
C ALA A 158 6.25 12.53 -11.28
N THR A 159 7.22 11.94 -10.61
CA THR A 159 7.32 11.97 -9.14
C THR A 159 7.63 13.37 -8.63
N VAL A 160 8.58 14.05 -9.28
CA VAL A 160 8.97 15.41 -8.91
C VAL A 160 7.82 16.40 -9.15
N VAL A 161 7.09 16.27 -10.25
CA VAL A 161 5.89 17.06 -10.52
C VAL A 161 4.83 16.87 -9.42
N ARG A 162 4.59 15.64 -8.97
CA ARG A 162 3.70 15.37 -7.83
C ARG A 162 4.21 15.99 -6.53
N MET A 163 5.51 15.91 -6.25
CA MET A 163 6.10 16.54 -5.06
C MET A 163 5.85 18.07 -5.04
N VAL A 164 5.97 18.74 -6.19
CA VAL A 164 5.65 20.17 -6.31
C VAL A 164 4.15 20.41 -6.06
N GLY A 165 3.27 19.56 -6.58
CA GLY A 165 1.82 19.61 -6.31
C GLY A 165 1.52 19.47 -4.82
N CYS A 166 2.10 18.47 -4.16
CA CYS A 166 1.99 18.24 -2.72
C CYS A 166 2.49 19.45 -1.91
N LEU A 167 3.64 20.03 -2.29
CA LEU A 167 4.18 21.23 -1.63
C LEU A 167 3.21 22.40 -1.71
N ARG A 168 2.63 22.66 -2.89
CA ARG A 168 1.65 23.74 -3.07
C ARG A 168 0.41 23.54 -2.20
N THR A 169 -0.14 22.33 -2.19
CA THR A 169 -1.31 21.99 -1.36
C THR A 169 -1.00 22.19 0.12
N LEU A 170 0.15 21.70 0.56
CA LEU A 170 0.60 21.81 1.94
C LEU A 170 0.79 23.26 2.36
N LEU A 171 1.53 24.08 1.58
CA LEU A 171 1.74 25.48 1.87
C LEU A 171 0.43 26.27 1.91
N THR A 172 -0.51 25.98 1.00
CA THR A 172 -1.82 26.60 0.98
C THR A 172 -2.59 26.30 2.28
N ALA A 173 -2.56 25.04 2.73
CA ALA A 173 -3.22 24.63 3.96
C ALA A 173 -2.57 25.24 5.21
N MET A 174 -1.23 25.31 5.25
CA MET A 174 -0.49 25.95 6.35
C MET A 174 -0.82 27.44 6.51
N VAL A 175 -0.99 28.14 5.38
CA VAL A 175 -1.35 29.58 5.39
C VAL A 175 -2.81 29.78 5.79
N ALA A 176 -3.70 28.88 5.38
CA ALA A 176 -5.14 28.97 5.68
C ALA A 176 -5.44 28.80 7.17
N ASP A 177 -4.72 27.92 7.86
CA ASP A 177 -4.91 27.66 9.30
C ASP A 177 -3.57 27.38 10.01
N PRO A 178 -2.99 28.41 10.64
CA PRO A 178 -1.75 28.25 11.41
C PRO A 178 -1.89 27.38 12.67
N GLN A 179 -3.09 27.12 13.13
CA GLN A 179 -3.33 26.23 14.28
C GLN A 179 -3.66 24.78 13.87
N ALA A 180 -3.73 24.52 12.58
CA ALA A 180 -3.96 23.17 12.08
C ALA A 180 -2.91 22.18 12.59
N SER A 181 -3.35 20.98 12.93
CA SER A 181 -2.44 19.89 13.28
C SER A 181 -1.60 19.48 12.07
N LEU A 182 -0.29 19.37 12.27
CA LEU A 182 0.62 18.93 11.22
C LEU A 182 0.21 17.58 10.61
N SER A 183 -0.31 16.66 11.40
CA SER A 183 -0.73 15.33 10.93
C SER A 183 -1.97 15.37 10.02
N GLN A 184 -2.81 16.40 10.13
CA GLN A 184 -4.07 16.52 9.40
C GLN A 184 -3.98 17.40 8.14
N LEU A 185 -2.88 18.12 7.95
CA LEU A 185 -2.71 18.95 6.76
C LEU A 185 -2.78 18.11 5.48
N PRO A 186 -3.57 18.50 4.48
CA PRO A 186 -3.64 17.80 3.20
C PRO A 186 -2.32 17.94 2.43
N MET A 187 -1.89 16.86 1.78
CA MET A 187 -0.77 16.88 0.82
C MET A 187 -1.26 16.65 -0.61
N LEU A 188 -2.32 15.88 -0.76
CA LEU A 188 -2.87 15.55 -2.07
C LEU A 188 -3.89 16.60 -2.51
N SER A 189 -3.92 16.89 -3.79
CA SER A 189 -5.02 17.62 -4.40
C SER A 189 -6.33 16.80 -4.32
N ASP A 190 -7.48 17.47 -4.41
CA ASP A 190 -8.77 16.78 -4.43
C ASP A 190 -8.89 15.78 -5.59
N ALA A 191 -8.25 16.05 -6.72
CA ALA A 191 -8.20 15.14 -7.86
C ALA A 191 -7.42 13.87 -7.54
N GLU A 192 -6.21 13.98 -7.00
CA GLU A 192 -5.39 12.84 -6.60
C GLU A 192 -6.06 12.03 -5.48
N ARG A 193 -6.64 12.72 -4.50
CA ARG A 193 -7.39 12.06 -3.43
C ARG A 193 -8.57 11.26 -3.99
N ARG A 194 -9.33 11.83 -4.93
CA ARG A 194 -10.43 11.13 -5.59
C ARG A 194 -9.92 9.94 -6.40
N GLN A 195 -8.82 10.08 -7.13
CA GLN A 195 -8.22 9.00 -7.89
C GLN A 195 -7.85 7.82 -6.99
N LEU A 196 -7.19 8.08 -5.85
CA LEU A 196 -6.76 7.04 -4.92
C LEU A 196 -7.93 6.37 -4.19
N LEU A 197 -8.93 7.15 -3.77
CA LEU A 197 -10.02 6.65 -2.91
C LEU A 197 -11.24 6.16 -3.70
N ALA A 198 -11.49 6.68 -4.89
CA ALA A 198 -12.66 6.37 -5.69
C ALA A 198 -12.31 5.67 -7.01
N ASP A 199 -11.48 6.30 -7.87
CA ASP A 199 -11.27 5.80 -9.22
C ASP A 199 -10.52 4.46 -9.24
N PHE A 200 -9.47 4.30 -8.41
CA PHE A 200 -8.76 3.02 -8.27
C PHE A 200 -9.59 1.94 -7.56
N ASN A 201 -10.61 2.33 -6.82
CA ASN A 201 -11.54 1.41 -6.15
C ASN A 201 -12.85 1.21 -6.95
N ALA A 202 -12.98 1.80 -8.13
CA ALA A 202 -14.12 1.59 -9.01
C ALA A 202 -14.05 0.21 -9.68
N THR A 203 -13.96 -0.84 -8.85
CA THR A 203 -13.83 -2.24 -9.27
C THR A 203 -15.19 -2.96 -9.36
N GLN A 204 -16.27 -2.23 -9.19
CA GLN A 204 -17.62 -2.80 -9.24
C GLN A 204 -17.90 -3.37 -10.64
N ALA A 205 -18.14 -4.68 -10.69
CA ALA A 205 -18.55 -5.40 -11.88
C ALA A 205 -19.93 -6.02 -11.66
N ALA A 206 -20.73 -6.05 -12.70
CA ALA A 206 -22.00 -6.76 -12.64
C ALA A 206 -21.73 -8.28 -12.58
N PHE A 207 -22.31 -8.95 -11.61
CA PHE A 207 -22.28 -10.41 -11.47
C PHE A 207 -23.65 -10.91 -11.00
N PRO A 208 -23.99 -12.18 -11.22
CA PRO A 208 -25.29 -12.75 -10.85
C PRO A 208 -25.38 -12.93 -9.33
N GLN A 209 -25.85 -11.90 -8.62
CA GLN A 209 -25.87 -11.83 -7.15
C GLN A 209 -26.74 -12.90 -6.47
N GLU A 210 -27.77 -13.37 -7.13
CA GLU A 210 -28.70 -14.33 -6.57
C GLU A 210 -28.40 -15.78 -6.99
N THR A 211 -27.39 -15.98 -7.86
CA THR A 211 -27.03 -17.32 -8.35
C THR A 211 -25.98 -17.95 -7.43
N LEU A 212 -26.21 -19.18 -7.01
CA LEU A 212 -25.29 -19.94 -6.17
C LEU A 212 -24.08 -20.46 -6.98
N LEU A 213 -22.92 -20.61 -6.34
CA LEU A 213 -21.69 -21.05 -6.99
C LEU A 213 -21.87 -22.40 -7.73
N HIS A 214 -22.52 -23.38 -7.07
CA HIS A 214 -22.78 -24.69 -7.71
C HIS A 214 -23.78 -24.58 -8.87
N GLN A 215 -24.71 -23.63 -8.87
CA GLN A 215 -25.62 -23.40 -9.99
C GLN A 215 -24.90 -22.83 -11.22
N LEU A 216 -23.88 -21.99 -11.02
CA LEU A 216 -23.01 -21.55 -12.13
C LEU A 216 -22.27 -22.73 -12.74
N PHE A 217 -21.76 -23.63 -11.92
CA PHE A 217 -21.12 -24.87 -12.38
C PHE A 217 -22.15 -25.78 -13.10
N GLU A 218 -23.34 -25.97 -12.58
CA GLU A 218 -24.43 -26.75 -13.20
C GLU A 218 -24.87 -26.18 -14.54
N GLY A 219 -24.90 -24.86 -14.64
CA GLY A 219 -25.12 -24.15 -15.93
C GLY A 219 -24.05 -24.52 -16.97
N GLN A 220 -22.77 -24.60 -16.55
CA GLN A 220 -21.68 -25.01 -17.44
C GLN A 220 -21.78 -26.51 -17.81
N VAL A 221 -22.19 -27.39 -16.86
CA VAL A 221 -22.46 -28.79 -17.15
C VAL A 221 -23.51 -28.95 -18.25
N GLY A 222 -24.58 -28.14 -18.21
CA GLY A 222 -25.61 -28.14 -19.23
C GLY A 222 -25.14 -27.68 -20.62
N GLN A 223 -24.13 -26.79 -20.67
CA GLN A 223 -23.59 -26.25 -21.93
C GLN A 223 -22.54 -27.18 -22.55
N THR A 224 -21.65 -27.76 -21.76
CA THR A 224 -20.50 -28.54 -22.24
C THR A 224 -20.27 -29.80 -21.38
N PRO A 225 -21.19 -30.76 -21.34
CA PRO A 225 -21.14 -31.92 -20.43
C PRO A 225 -19.89 -32.79 -20.63
N ASP A 226 -19.46 -32.95 -21.87
CA ASP A 226 -18.36 -33.87 -22.24
C ASP A 226 -16.99 -33.16 -22.21
N ALA A 227 -16.95 -31.84 -22.00
CA ALA A 227 -15.68 -31.11 -21.90
C ALA A 227 -14.97 -31.50 -20.58
N THR A 228 -13.64 -31.47 -20.61
CA THR A 228 -12.82 -31.74 -19.41
C THR A 228 -13.01 -30.61 -18.40
N ALA A 229 -13.45 -30.95 -17.20
CA ALA A 229 -13.66 -30.01 -16.10
C ALA A 229 -12.46 -29.93 -15.15
N VAL A 230 -11.80 -31.05 -14.87
CA VAL A 230 -10.67 -31.13 -13.93
C VAL A 230 -9.69 -32.21 -14.38
N VAL A 231 -8.38 -31.90 -14.19
CA VAL A 231 -7.27 -32.82 -14.47
C VAL A 231 -6.35 -32.88 -13.28
N PHE A 232 -5.97 -34.06 -12.86
CA PHE A 232 -4.98 -34.28 -11.82
C PHE A 232 -4.24 -35.59 -12.05
N ASP A 233 -2.92 -35.56 -12.00
CA ASP A 233 -2.03 -36.74 -12.15
C ASP A 233 -2.37 -37.65 -13.33
N GLY A 234 -2.60 -37.08 -14.50
CA GLY A 234 -2.93 -37.78 -15.72
C GLY A 234 -4.35 -38.31 -15.82
N GLN A 235 -5.16 -38.18 -14.77
CA GLN A 235 -6.58 -38.50 -14.75
C GLN A 235 -7.40 -37.25 -15.03
N SER A 236 -8.59 -37.40 -15.63
CA SER A 236 -9.51 -36.31 -15.90
C SER A 236 -10.94 -36.70 -15.67
N LEU A 237 -11.77 -35.69 -15.33
CA LEU A 237 -13.23 -35.83 -15.31
C LEU A 237 -13.84 -34.82 -16.24
N SER A 238 -14.87 -35.22 -16.97
CA SER A 238 -15.72 -34.26 -17.69
C SER A 238 -16.63 -33.51 -16.71
N TYR A 239 -17.25 -32.44 -17.18
CA TYR A 239 -18.23 -31.68 -16.39
C TYR A 239 -19.39 -32.57 -15.93
N ALA A 240 -19.90 -33.44 -16.78
CA ALA A 240 -20.97 -34.38 -16.43
C ALA A 240 -20.54 -35.41 -15.35
N GLU A 241 -19.33 -35.98 -15.48
CA GLU A 241 -18.80 -36.95 -14.51
C GLU A 241 -18.54 -36.29 -13.14
N LEU A 242 -17.93 -35.08 -13.14
CA LEU A 242 -17.70 -34.34 -11.92
C LEU A 242 -19.01 -33.98 -11.22
N ASN A 243 -20.01 -33.52 -11.99
CA ASN A 243 -21.35 -33.22 -11.48
C ASN A 243 -22.03 -34.44 -10.85
N ALA A 244 -22.06 -35.59 -11.54
CA ALA A 244 -22.66 -36.80 -11.06
C ALA A 244 -21.96 -37.31 -9.77
N ARG A 245 -20.62 -37.25 -9.70
CA ARG A 245 -19.88 -37.61 -8.48
C ARG A 245 -20.21 -36.68 -7.33
N ALA A 246 -20.21 -35.34 -7.57
CA ALA A 246 -20.53 -34.36 -6.55
C ALA A 246 -21.99 -34.51 -6.05
N ASN A 247 -22.93 -34.78 -6.93
CA ASN A 247 -24.34 -35.02 -6.56
C ASN A 247 -24.51 -36.20 -5.59
N ARG A 248 -23.87 -37.34 -5.85
CA ARG A 248 -23.92 -38.49 -4.93
C ARG A 248 -23.41 -38.16 -3.52
N VAL A 249 -22.28 -37.45 -3.45
CA VAL A 249 -21.74 -36.99 -2.15
C VAL A 249 -22.66 -35.98 -1.49
N ALA A 250 -23.25 -35.05 -2.25
CA ALA A 250 -24.19 -34.09 -1.75
C ALA A 250 -25.45 -34.68 -1.15
N HIS A 251 -26.06 -35.69 -1.84
CA HIS A 251 -27.20 -36.42 -1.31
C HIS A 251 -26.85 -37.16 -0.02
N SER A 252 -25.64 -37.76 0.09
CA SER A 252 -25.16 -38.35 1.33
C SER A 252 -25.02 -37.34 2.46
N LEU A 253 -24.49 -36.14 2.19
CA LEU A 253 -24.40 -35.04 3.17
C LEU A 253 -25.77 -34.55 3.63
N ILE A 254 -26.73 -34.42 2.73
CA ILE A 254 -28.11 -34.02 3.06
C ILE A 254 -28.75 -35.12 3.95
N SER A 255 -28.50 -36.39 3.66
CA SER A 255 -29.01 -37.54 4.48
C SER A 255 -28.38 -37.55 5.88
N LEU A 256 -27.17 -37.01 6.06
CA LEU A 256 -26.53 -36.79 7.36
C LEU A 256 -27.07 -35.55 8.08
N GLY A 257 -27.97 -34.77 7.47
CA GLY A 257 -28.65 -33.65 8.07
C GLY A 257 -27.99 -32.29 7.79
N VAL A 258 -27.07 -32.20 6.83
CA VAL A 258 -26.45 -30.89 6.46
C VAL A 258 -27.51 -29.92 5.94
N GLN A 259 -27.54 -28.71 6.50
CA GLN A 259 -28.43 -27.60 6.18
C GLN A 259 -27.68 -26.34 5.80
N PRO A 260 -28.36 -25.31 5.25
CA PRO A 260 -27.72 -24.01 4.98
C PRO A 260 -27.00 -23.43 6.21
N ASP A 261 -25.83 -22.86 6.01
CA ASP A 261 -24.89 -22.31 7.02
C ASP A 261 -24.20 -23.35 7.92
N GLU A 262 -24.52 -24.65 7.81
CA GLU A 262 -23.76 -25.65 8.52
C GLU A 262 -22.41 -25.89 7.87
N ARG A 263 -21.40 -26.08 8.71
CA ARG A 263 -20.03 -26.28 8.30
C ARG A 263 -19.74 -27.78 8.10
N VAL A 264 -19.09 -28.08 6.99
CA VAL A 264 -18.60 -29.45 6.70
C VAL A 264 -17.09 -29.35 6.52
N ALA A 265 -16.33 -30.05 7.35
CA ALA A 265 -14.89 -30.10 7.22
C ALA A 265 -14.48 -30.94 6.01
N VAL A 266 -13.46 -30.49 5.28
CA VAL A 266 -12.83 -31.26 4.21
C VAL A 266 -11.34 -31.36 4.47
N CYS A 267 -10.85 -32.59 4.73
CA CYS A 267 -9.45 -32.90 4.92
C CYS A 267 -9.01 -33.93 3.91
N ALA A 268 -8.39 -33.48 2.82
CA ALA A 268 -7.98 -34.34 1.71
C ALA A 268 -6.68 -33.83 1.10
N GLU A 269 -5.85 -34.74 0.61
CA GLU A 269 -4.77 -34.42 -0.29
C GLU A 269 -5.34 -33.85 -1.61
N ARG A 270 -4.51 -33.10 -2.33
CA ARG A 270 -4.91 -32.60 -3.65
C ARG A 270 -5.24 -33.78 -4.57
N SER A 271 -6.47 -33.78 -5.08
CA SER A 271 -6.99 -34.88 -5.91
C SER A 271 -8.27 -34.45 -6.62
N LEU A 272 -8.76 -35.30 -7.53
CA LEU A 272 -10.09 -35.12 -8.15
C LEU A 272 -11.19 -35.18 -7.07
N GLU A 273 -11.04 -36.08 -6.10
CA GLU A 273 -11.99 -36.29 -5.00
C GLU A 273 -12.13 -35.07 -4.11
N MET A 274 -11.06 -34.30 -3.88
CA MET A 274 -11.14 -33.05 -3.13
C MET A 274 -12.06 -32.05 -3.83
N VAL A 275 -11.97 -31.92 -5.15
CA VAL A 275 -12.85 -31.04 -5.93
C VAL A 275 -14.28 -31.49 -5.90
N VAL A 276 -14.51 -32.82 -6.03
CA VAL A 276 -15.82 -33.45 -5.87
C VAL A 276 -16.41 -33.13 -4.49
N GLY A 277 -15.63 -33.27 -3.42
CA GLY A 277 -16.06 -32.97 -2.05
C GLY A 277 -16.47 -31.51 -1.83
N ILE A 278 -15.68 -30.55 -2.32
CA ILE A 278 -15.99 -29.13 -2.21
C ILE A 278 -17.30 -28.79 -2.94
N LEU A 279 -17.46 -29.26 -4.18
CA LEU A 279 -18.69 -29.04 -4.94
C LEU A 279 -19.90 -29.70 -4.25
N ALA A 280 -19.73 -30.90 -3.71
CA ALA A 280 -20.78 -31.61 -3.00
C ALA A 280 -21.27 -30.86 -1.76
N ILE A 281 -20.36 -30.27 -0.98
CA ILE A 281 -20.73 -29.47 0.20
C ILE A 281 -21.58 -28.28 -0.23
N LEU A 282 -21.16 -27.55 -1.27
CA LEU A 282 -21.92 -26.40 -1.79
C LEU A 282 -23.29 -26.81 -2.33
N LYS A 283 -23.39 -27.97 -3.00
CA LYS A 283 -24.64 -28.53 -3.49
C LYS A 283 -25.57 -28.98 -2.37
N ALA A 284 -25.01 -29.47 -1.27
CA ALA A 284 -25.77 -29.82 -0.06
C ALA A 284 -26.24 -28.61 0.74
N GLY A 285 -25.81 -27.39 0.36
CA GLY A 285 -26.12 -26.15 1.05
C GLY A 285 -25.18 -25.82 2.21
N GLY A 286 -24.18 -26.66 2.49
CA GLY A 286 -23.21 -26.43 3.56
C GLY A 286 -22.06 -25.51 3.16
N ALA A 287 -21.34 -25.01 4.18
CA ALA A 287 -20.10 -24.26 4.03
C ALA A 287 -18.89 -25.19 4.23
N TYR A 288 -17.98 -25.24 3.25
CA TYR A 288 -16.80 -26.08 3.42
C TYR A 288 -15.74 -25.42 4.32
N VAL A 289 -15.12 -26.23 5.19
CA VAL A 289 -14.00 -25.83 6.05
C VAL A 289 -12.77 -26.63 5.62
N PRO A 290 -11.84 -26.05 4.86
CA PRO A 290 -10.67 -26.77 4.39
C PRO A 290 -9.67 -26.97 5.52
N LEU A 291 -9.21 -28.21 5.69
CA LEU A 291 -8.20 -28.63 6.65
C LEU A 291 -7.02 -29.23 5.87
N ASP A 292 -5.85 -28.61 5.97
CA ASP A 292 -4.65 -29.14 5.34
C ASP A 292 -4.13 -30.34 6.14
N PRO A 293 -4.03 -31.55 5.56
CA PRO A 293 -3.55 -32.74 6.25
C PRO A 293 -2.09 -32.61 6.75
N ALA A 294 -1.31 -31.68 6.20
CA ALA A 294 0.06 -31.41 6.65
C ALA A 294 0.12 -30.57 7.94
N TYR A 295 -1.01 -30.04 8.42
CA TYR A 295 -1.01 -29.29 9.67
C TYR A 295 -0.78 -30.19 10.88
N PRO A 296 -0.12 -29.69 11.94
CA PRO A 296 0.00 -30.40 13.22
C PRO A 296 -1.38 -30.80 13.75
N SER A 297 -1.46 -31.99 14.36
CA SER A 297 -2.73 -32.53 14.91
C SER A 297 -3.41 -31.59 15.91
N ALA A 298 -2.63 -30.87 16.73
CA ALA A 298 -3.16 -29.87 17.65
C ALA A 298 -3.87 -28.71 16.94
N ARG A 299 -3.36 -28.28 15.76
CA ARG A 299 -3.97 -27.24 14.94
C ARG A 299 -5.27 -27.73 14.29
N LEU A 300 -5.25 -28.94 13.75
CA LEU A 300 -6.46 -29.56 13.18
C LEU A 300 -7.55 -29.73 14.25
N ALA A 301 -7.18 -30.20 15.43
CA ALA A 301 -8.11 -30.35 16.56
C ALA A 301 -8.72 -29.00 16.99
N TYR A 302 -7.90 -27.94 17.05
CA TYR A 302 -8.37 -26.60 17.33
C TYR A 302 -9.38 -26.10 16.29
N MET A 303 -9.04 -26.22 14.99
CA MET A 303 -9.92 -25.79 13.90
C MET A 303 -11.26 -26.55 13.88
N LEU A 304 -11.23 -27.87 14.15
CA LEU A 304 -12.43 -28.67 14.26
C LEU A 304 -13.29 -28.26 15.48
N ALA A 305 -12.66 -27.99 16.62
CA ALA A 305 -13.37 -27.56 17.82
C ALA A 305 -13.99 -26.16 17.68
N ASP A 306 -13.30 -25.23 17.00
CA ASP A 306 -13.74 -23.86 16.78
C ASP A 306 -14.82 -23.78 15.68
N ALA A 307 -14.60 -24.44 14.53
CA ALA A 307 -15.56 -24.45 13.43
C ALA A 307 -16.81 -25.27 13.73
N GLN A 308 -16.75 -26.28 14.60
CA GLN A 308 -17.84 -27.18 14.95
C GLN A 308 -18.57 -27.75 13.73
N PRO A 309 -17.88 -28.42 12.78
CA PRO A 309 -18.54 -28.96 11.60
C PRO A 309 -19.47 -30.11 11.96
N VAL A 310 -20.57 -30.29 11.21
CA VAL A 310 -21.55 -31.36 11.41
C VAL A 310 -21.14 -32.68 10.74
N ALA A 311 -20.22 -32.59 9.75
CA ALA A 311 -19.69 -33.75 9.05
C ALA A 311 -18.23 -33.50 8.61
N LEU A 312 -17.53 -34.57 8.28
CA LEU A 312 -16.17 -34.59 7.78
C LEU A 312 -16.09 -35.35 6.45
N LEU A 313 -15.56 -34.71 5.42
CA LEU A 313 -15.12 -35.38 4.19
C LEU A 313 -13.62 -35.62 4.26
N THR A 314 -13.15 -36.83 4.04
CA THR A 314 -11.73 -37.17 4.07
C THR A 314 -11.41 -38.33 3.14
N GLN A 315 -10.14 -38.70 3.05
CA GLN A 315 -9.65 -39.89 2.39
C GLN A 315 -9.33 -40.96 3.43
N ARG A 316 -9.44 -42.25 3.06
CA ARG A 316 -9.20 -43.38 3.95
C ARG A 316 -7.85 -43.33 4.67
N ALA A 317 -6.81 -42.89 3.95
CA ALA A 317 -5.47 -42.81 4.49
C ALA A 317 -5.33 -41.73 5.61
N LEU A 318 -6.19 -40.73 5.61
CA LEU A 318 -6.13 -39.59 6.53
C LEU A 318 -7.08 -39.74 7.74
N GLN A 319 -8.05 -40.63 7.65
CA GLN A 319 -9.11 -40.79 8.65
C GLN A 319 -8.58 -41.05 10.07
N ALA A 320 -7.52 -41.85 10.20
CA ALA A 320 -6.95 -42.21 11.50
C ALA A 320 -6.33 -40.98 12.23
N ASN A 321 -5.89 -39.97 11.51
CA ASN A 321 -5.20 -38.79 12.05
C ASN A 321 -6.16 -37.73 12.57
N LEU A 322 -7.45 -37.81 12.24
CA LEU A 322 -8.41 -36.73 12.50
C LEU A 322 -9.23 -36.90 13.78
N GLY A 323 -9.36 -38.13 14.30
CA GLY A 323 -9.92 -38.49 15.63
C GLY A 323 -11.19 -37.74 16.07
N SER A 324 -12.03 -37.28 15.12
CA SER A 324 -13.03 -36.23 15.38
C SER A 324 -14.35 -36.73 15.96
N GLY A 325 -14.66 -38.05 15.90
CA GLY A 325 -15.97 -38.56 16.28
C GLY A 325 -17.16 -38.07 15.43
N LEU A 326 -16.88 -37.26 14.39
CA LEU A 326 -17.87 -36.69 13.47
C LEU A 326 -18.38 -37.75 12.47
N PRO A 327 -19.61 -37.62 11.99
CA PRO A 327 -20.06 -38.38 10.81
C PRO A 327 -19.08 -38.14 9.66
N THR A 328 -18.47 -39.21 9.17
CA THR A 328 -17.37 -39.12 8.19
C THR A 328 -17.74 -39.84 6.91
N LEU A 329 -17.58 -39.12 5.77
CA LEU A 329 -17.68 -39.72 4.44
C LEU A 329 -16.28 -39.81 3.82
N LEU A 330 -15.97 -40.97 3.25
CA LEU A 330 -14.69 -41.21 2.57
C LEU A 330 -14.83 -40.89 1.08
N LEU A 331 -14.09 -39.89 0.61
CA LEU A 331 -14.13 -39.44 -0.78
C LEU A 331 -13.54 -40.43 -1.78
N ASP A 332 -12.68 -41.36 -1.28
CA ASP A 332 -12.03 -42.44 -2.03
C ASP A 332 -12.72 -43.79 -1.86
N ALA A 333 -13.93 -43.83 -1.31
CA ALA A 333 -14.77 -45.01 -1.21
C ALA A 333 -15.99 -44.91 -2.12
N ASP A 334 -16.61 -46.08 -2.35
CA ASP A 334 -17.86 -46.10 -3.10
C ASP A 334 -18.97 -45.44 -2.27
N MET A 335 -19.56 -44.38 -2.81
CA MET A 335 -20.62 -43.65 -2.15
C MET A 335 -21.94 -44.41 -2.31
N GLY A 336 -22.53 -44.80 -1.22
CA GLY A 336 -23.76 -45.63 -1.20
C GLY A 336 -25.00 -44.99 -1.86
N SER A 337 -24.95 -43.70 -2.22
CA SER A 337 -26.02 -43.05 -2.98
C SER A 337 -25.84 -43.28 -4.48
N THR A 338 -26.87 -43.72 -5.15
CA THR A 338 -26.96 -43.88 -6.62
C THR A 338 -27.57 -42.64 -7.27
N ASP A 339 -28.10 -41.70 -6.49
CA ASP A 339 -28.74 -40.49 -6.99
C ASP A 339 -27.69 -39.51 -7.54
N SER A 340 -27.80 -39.27 -8.83
CA SER A 340 -26.88 -38.38 -9.58
C SER A 340 -27.53 -37.06 -10.03
N ASP A 341 -28.78 -36.82 -9.68
CA ASP A 341 -29.48 -35.57 -10.01
C ASP A 341 -29.05 -34.45 -9.10
N ASN A 342 -29.12 -33.21 -9.61
CA ASN A 342 -28.78 -32.04 -8.82
C ASN A 342 -29.71 -31.89 -7.61
N PRO A 343 -29.21 -31.88 -6.37
CA PRO A 343 -30.05 -31.74 -5.20
C PRO A 343 -30.68 -30.36 -5.14
N VAL A 344 -31.93 -30.32 -4.64
CA VAL A 344 -32.61 -29.06 -4.34
C VAL A 344 -32.67 -28.88 -2.84
N VAL A 345 -32.03 -27.82 -2.33
CA VAL A 345 -31.99 -27.51 -0.89
C VAL A 345 -32.97 -26.37 -0.62
N PRO A 346 -34.09 -26.61 0.07
CA PRO A 346 -35.07 -25.57 0.36
C PRO A 346 -34.49 -24.46 1.20
N GLY A 347 -34.76 -23.18 0.83
CA GLY A 347 -34.33 -22.01 1.59
C GLY A 347 -32.87 -21.57 1.35
N LEU A 348 -32.07 -22.33 0.60
CA LEU A 348 -30.69 -21.93 0.25
C LEU A 348 -30.69 -20.70 -0.65
N SER A 349 -29.87 -19.73 -0.31
CA SER A 349 -29.72 -18.46 -1.03
C SER A 349 -28.27 -18.00 -1.09
N ALA A 350 -27.96 -17.04 -1.95
CA ALA A 350 -26.61 -16.48 -2.08
C ALA A 350 -26.10 -15.73 -0.83
N ARG A 351 -26.90 -15.59 0.21
CA ARG A 351 -26.52 -14.97 1.50
C ARG A 351 -25.98 -15.98 2.51
N HIS A 352 -26.17 -17.29 2.28
CA HIS A 352 -25.60 -18.33 3.14
C HIS A 352 -24.11 -18.51 2.90
N LEU A 353 -23.43 -19.03 3.91
CA LEU A 353 -21.99 -19.26 3.87
C LEU A 353 -21.64 -20.27 2.77
N ALA A 354 -20.59 -19.96 2.00
CA ALA A 354 -20.01 -20.92 1.06
C ALA A 354 -18.80 -21.63 1.68
N TYR A 355 -18.02 -20.95 2.51
CA TYR A 355 -16.84 -21.51 3.16
C TYR A 355 -16.46 -20.77 4.44
N VAL A 356 -15.60 -21.40 5.25
CA VAL A 356 -14.88 -20.82 6.37
C VAL A 356 -13.40 -21.18 6.22
N ILE A 357 -12.54 -20.17 5.97
CA ILE A 357 -11.10 -20.36 5.79
C ILE A 357 -10.34 -19.76 6.97
N TYR A 358 -9.49 -20.59 7.60
CA TYR A 358 -8.66 -20.15 8.71
C TYR A 358 -7.38 -19.47 8.24
N THR A 359 -7.13 -18.29 8.77
CA THR A 359 -5.91 -17.54 8.54
C THR A 359 -5.10 -17.38 9.84
N SER A 360 -3.82 -17.09 9.73
CA SER A 360 -2.98 -16.80 10.90
C SER A 360 -3.47 -15.52 11.59
N GLY A 361 -3.85 -15.64 12.86
CA GLY A 361 -4.24 -14.48 13.67
C GLY A 361 -3.04 -13.79 14.32
N SER A 362 -3.12 -12.48 14.56
CA SER A 362 -2.10 -11.67 15.26
C SER A 362 -1.85 -12.15 16.70
N THR A 363 -2.76 -12.93 17.27
CA THR A 363 -2.69 -13.50 18.64
C THR A 363 -2.06 -14.92 18.67
N GLY A 364 -1.58 -15.44 17.53
CA GLY A 364 -0.99 -16.76 17.41
C GLY A 364 -2.01 -17.90 17.24
N GLN A 365 -3.30 -17.68 17.46
CA GLN A 365 -4.38 -18.64 17.17
C GLN A 365 -4.98 -18.35 15.79
N PRO A 366 -5.23 -19.38 14.96
CA PRO A 366 -5.93 -19.21 13.69
C PRO A 366 -7.34 -18.65 13.91
N LYS A 367 -7.80 -17.79 12.97
CA LYS A 367 -9.15 -17.22 12.95
C LYS A 367 -9.84 -17.63 11.65
N GLY A 368 -11.04 -18.18 11.76
CA GLY A 368 -11.91 -18.56 10.65
C GLY A 368 -13.04 -17.57 10.40
#